data_faaff9d8dcb810622f9f36c1117f2a88
#
_entry.id   faaff9d8dcb810622f9f36c1117f2a88
#
_cell.length_a   1.000
_cell.length_b   1.000
_cell.length_c   1.000
_cell.angle_alpha   90.00
_cell.angle_beta   90.00
_cell.angle_gamma   90.00
#
_symmetry.space_group_name_H-M   'P 1'
#
loop_
_entity.id
_entity.type
_entity.pdbx_description
1 polymer ?
#
loop_
_entity_poly.entity_id
_entity_poly.type
_entity_poly.pdbx_seq_one_letter_code
_entity_poly.pdbx_strand_id
1 'polypeptide(L)'
;MKVTRKFKVIAIDGPAGSGKSTTARLVAKKLGFLYLDTGAMYRALTYKVLRKSIDPNLSSDVVSLLKNTKLSVQSQRGNCKIILDGKAVSSRLRSKAIEENVSAVSRHAAVRKMMVFLQRDVARKGNLVIEGRDTTSVVFPDADLRIYLEASLNERAKRRTKIKGALRLQKMELARRDRFDSTRRIAPLKKTRGSILVDTTRLSIPQQVNRVLELYHRKVKRQ
;
A
#
# COMPACT_ATOMS: atom_id res chain seq x y z
N MET A 1 21.88 8.80 12.76
CA MET A 1 22.61 7.68 12.11
C MET A 1 21.73 7.06 11.02
N LYS A 2 22.21 6.97 9.77
CA LYS A 2 21.54 6.15 8.75
C LYS A 2 21.75 4.69 9.13
N VAL A 3 20.67 3.98 9.42
CA VAL A 3 20.73 2.52 9.57
C VAL A 3 21.10 1.96 8.20
N THR A 4 22.32 1.45 8.05
CA THR A 4 22.76 0.79 6.82
C THR A 4 21.96 -0.50 6.65
N ARG A 5 20.93 -0.47 5.79
CA ARG A 5 20.19 -1.66 5.43
C ARG A 5 21.00 -2.49 4.45
N LYS A 6 20.99 -3.81 4.65
CA LYS A 6 21.62 -4.78 3.74
C LYS A 6 20.94 -4.78 2.33
N PHE A 7 19.63 -4.46 2.28
CA PHE A 7 18.82 -4.55 1.07
C PHE A 7 18.22 -3.18 0.69
N LYS A 8 18.03 -2.96 -0.59
CA LYS A 8 17.45 -1.72 -1.15
C LYS A 8 15.93 -1.71 -1.03
N VAL A 9 15.36 -0.54 -0.77
CA VAL A 9 13.91 -0.34 -0.67
C VAL A 9 13.46 0.80 -1.58
N ILE A 10 12.47 0.51 -2.42
CA ILE A 10 11.70 1.50 -3.18
C ILE A 10 10.33 1.60 -2.54
N ALA A 11 10.01 2.75 -1.95
CA ALA A 11 8.73 3.01 -1.29
C ALA A 11 7.85 3.92 -2.16
N ILE A 12 6.59 3.51 -2.42
CA ILE A 12 5.66 4.21 -3.31
C ILE A 12 4.36 4.48 -2.56
N ASP A 13 4.06 5.75 -2.30
CA ASP A 13 2.79 6.20 -1.74
C ASP A 13 1.95 6.96 -2.77
N GLY A 14 0.69 7.19 -2.44
CA GLY A 14 -0.23 7.98 -3.26
C GLY A 14 -1.70 7.57 -3.09
N PRO A 15 -2.65 8.33 -3.65
CA PRO A 15 -4.08 8.11 -3.48
C PRO A 15 -4.59 6.84 -4.17
N ALA A 16 -5.82 6.44 -3.87
CA ALA A 16 -6.44 5.27 -4.50
C ALA A 16 -6.61 5.49 -6.02
N GLY A 17 -6.33 4.46 -6.83
CA GLY A 17 -6.46 4.53 -8.29
C GLY A 17 -5.31 5.24 -9.03
N SER A 18 -4.25 5.71 -8.35
CA SER A 18 -3.11 6.39 -8.99
C SER A 18 -2.17 5.45 -9.79
N GLY A 19 -2.41 4.13 -9.79
CA GLY A 19 -1.59 3.17 -10.53
C GLY A 19 -0.49 2.49 -9.72
N LYS A 20 -0.35 2.80 -8.41
CA LYS A 20 0.73 2.30 -7.55
C LYS A 20 0.94 0.79 -7.62
N SER A 21 -0.09 0.00 -7.39
CA SER A 21 0.03 -1.46 -7.30
C SER A 21 0.51 -2.08 -8.60
N THR A 22 0.01 -1.58 -9.74
CA THR A 22 0.44 -2.05 -11.06
C THR A 22 1.89 -1.64 -11.33
N THR A 23 2.22 -0.38 -11.11
CA THR A 23 3.58 0.16 -11.32
C THR A 23 4.58 -0.52 -10.39
N ALA A 24 4.30 -0.59 -9.09
CA ALA A 24 5.20 -1.20 -8.10
C ALA A 24 5.49 -2.68 -8.41
N ARG A 25 4.46 -3.46 -8.75
CA ARG A 25 4.61 -4.87 -9.11
C ARG A 25 5.47 -5.06 -10.35
N LEU A 26 5.28 -4.24 -11.39
CA LEU A 26 6.06 -4.34 -12.62
C LEU A 26 7.50 -3.86 -12.43
N VAL A 27 7.73 -2.81 -11.63
CA VAL A 27 9.08 -2.36 -11.25
C VAL A 27 9.79 -3.46 -10.48
N ALA A 28 9.15 -4.06 -9.47
CA ALA A 28 9.70 -5.17 -8.71
C ALA A 28 10.10 -6.34 -9.62
N LYS A 29 9.22 -6.72 -10.55
CA LYS A 29 9.49 -7.79 -11.53
C LYS A 29 10.72 -7.47 -12.39
N LYS A 30 10.84 -6.23 -12.91
CA LYS A 30 11.98 -5.84 -13.76
C LYS A 30 13.31 -5.76 -13.01
N LEU A 31 13.27 -5.44 -11.71
CA LEU A 31 14.47 -5.36 -10.85
C LEU A 31 14.80 -6.68 -10.14
N GLY A 32 13.97 -7.71 -10.22
CA GLY A 32 14.13 -8.93 -9.43
C GLY A 32 13.91 -8.71 -7.93
N PHE A 33 13.15 -7.68 -7.53
CA PHE A 33 12.86 -7.32 -6.15
C PHE A 33 11.59 -8.01 -5.65
N LEU A 34 11.45 -8.14 -4.34
CA LEU A 34 10.19 -8.50 -3.69
C LEU A 34 9.16 -7.39 -3.92
N TYR A 35 7.89 -7.76 -4.08
CA TYR A 35 6.78 -6.81 -4.17
C TYR A 35 5.83 -6.98 -2.99
N LEU A 36 5.55 -5.90 -2.25
CA LEU A 36 4.60 -5.87 -1.13
C LEU A 36 3.49 -4.83 -1.33
N ASP A 37 2.25 -5.29 -1.44
CA ASP A 37 1.02 -4.48 -1.33
C ASP A 37 0.63 -4.38 0.16
N THR A 38 0.93 -3.24 0.81
CA THR A 38 0.54 -3.04 2.21
C THR A 38 -0.98 -2.99 2.39
N GLY A 39 -1.70 -2.47 1.40
CA GLY A 39 -3.16 -2.47 1.40
C GLY A 39 -3.75 -3.88 1.47
N ALA A 40 -3.11 -4.88 0.87
CA ALA A 40 -3.53 -6.27 0.98
C ALA A 40 -3.42 -6.80 2.42
N MET A 41 -2.40 -6.38 3.18
CA MET A 41 -2.25 -6.75 4.60
C MET A 41 -3.40 -6.19 5.46
N TYR A 42 -3.72 -4.90 5.28
CA TYR A 42 -4.86 -4.27 5.98
C TYR A 42 -6.19 -4.91 5.57
N ARG A 43 -6.39 -5.20 4.29
CA ARG A 43 -7.59 -5.90 3.81
C ARG A 43 -7.72 -7.32 4.37
N ALA A 44 -6.61 -8.03 4.57
CA ALA A 44 -6.62 -9.36 5.20
C ALA A 44 -7.12 -9.29 6.65
N LEU A 45 -6.65 -8.31 7.42
CA LEU A 45 -7.17 -8.11 8.77
C LEU A 45 -8.64 -7.69 8.76
N THR A 46 -9.02 -6.75 7.86
CA THR A 46 -10.42 -6.33 7.71
C THR A 46 -11.33 -7.51 7.37
N TYR A 47 -10.90 -8.42 6.50
CA TYR A 47 -11.61 -9.65 6.21
C TYR A 47 -11.87 -10.50 7.48
N LYS A 48 -10.88 -10.61 8.38
CA LYS A 48 -11.04 -11.33 9.65
C LYS A 48 -12.00 -10.60 10.59
N VAL A 49 -11.89 -9.27 10.70
CA VAL A 49 -12.78 -8.41 11.51
C VAL A 49 -14.24 -8.64 11.09
N LEU A 50 -14.53 -8.53 9.79
CA LEU A 50 -15.87 -8.71 9.24
C LEU A 50 -16.39 -10.15 9.40
N ARG A 51 -15.52 -11.14 9.19
CA ARG A 51 -15.89 -12.57 9.40
C ARG A 51 -16.23 -12.92 10.84
N LYS A 52 -15.73 -12.15 11.80
CA LYS A 52 -16.02 -12.30 13.22
C LYS A 52 -17.16 -11.38 13.68
N SER A 53 -17.86 -10.73 12.73
CA SER A 53 -18.93 -9.78 13.00
C SER A 53 -18.56 -8.67 14.01
N ILE A 54 -17.28 -8.26 13.98
CA ILE A 54 -16.75 -7.19 14.82
C ILE A 54 -16.96 -5.85 14.12
N ASP A 55 -17.42 -4.82 14.84
CA ASP A 55 -17.50 -3.46 14.32
C ASP A 55 -16.09 -2.92 14.02
N PRO A 56 -15.77 -2.58 12.75
CA PRO A 56 -14.47 -2.03 12.36
C PRO A 56 -14.09 -0.73 13.08
N ASN A 57 -15.06 -0.02 13.66
CA ASN A 57 -14.86 1.24 14.37
C ASN A 57 -14.54 1.05 15.85
N LEU A 58 -14.91 -0.09 16.45
CA LEU A 58 -14.73 -0.35 17.87
C LEU A 58 -13.30 -0.83 18.17
N SER A 59 -12.50 0.08 18.74
CA SER A 59 -11.06 -0.16 18.95
C SER A 59 -10.79 -1.33 19.91
N SER A 60 -11.55 -1.48 20.98
CA SER A 60 -11.41 -2.57 21.96
C SER A 60 -11.47 -3.94 21.31
N ASP A 61 -12.48 -4.16 20.47
CA ASP A 61 -12.77 -5.45 19.87
C ASP A 61 -11.77 -5.79 18.76
N VAL A 62 -11.42 -4.79 17.94
CA VAL A 62 -10.38 -4.94 16.91
C VAL A 62 -9.03 -5.26 17.56
N VAL A 63 -8.67 -4.59 18.67
CA VAL A 63 -7.42 -4.86 19.41
C VAL A 63 -7.46 -6.23 20.07
N SER A 64 -8.57 -6.64 20.64
CA SER A 64 -8.74 -7.99 21.19
C SER A 64 -8.56 -9.06 20.13
N LEU A 65 -9.14 -8.86 18.94
CA LEU A 65 -8.96 -9.77 17.80
C LEU A 65 -7.48 -9.92 17.40
N LEU A 66 -6.67 -8.84 17.48
CA LEU A 66 -5.27 -8.90 17.11
C LEU A 66 -4.47 -9.91 17.94
N LYS A 67 -4.78 -10.05 19.24
CA LYS A 67 -4.10 -11.00 20.14
C LYS A 67 -4.19 -12.45 19.64
N ASN A 68 -5.28 -12.77 18.95
CA ASN A 68 -5.57 -14.09 18.39
C ASN A 68 -5.46 -14.11 16.85
N THR A 69 -4.67 -13.20 16.27
CA THR A 69 -4.49 -13.11 14.81
C THR A 69 -3.06 -13.43 14.42
N LYS A 70 -2.86 -14.51 13.69
CA LYS A 70 -1.59 -14.86 13.08
C LYS A 70 -1.56 -14.32 11.65
N LEU A 71 -0.94 -13.14 11.46
CA LEU A 71 -0.72 -12.56 10.14
C LEU A 71 0.76 -12.65 9.80
N SER A 72 1.07 -13.20 8.63
CA SER A 72 2.44 -13.27 8.13
C SER A 72 2.52 -12.98 6.63
N VAL A 73 3.73 -12.66 6.18
CA VAL A 73 4.03 -12.40 4.77
C VAL A 73 5.07 -13.40 4.31
N GLN A 74 4.69 -14.21 3.34
CA GLN A 74 5.59 -15.20 2.71
C GLN A 74 6.02 -14.70 1.34
N SER A 75 7.33 -14.73 1.09
CA SER A 75 7.89 -14.45 -0.24
C SER A 75 7.75 -15.71 -1.11
N GLN A 76 7.16 -15.55 -2.29
CA GLN A 76 7.06 -16.61 -3.28
C GLN A 76 7.27 -16.05 -4.69
N ARG A 77 8.33 -16.47 -5.38
CA ARG A 77 8.66 -16.07 -6.77
C ARG A 77 8.58 -14.54 -6.99
N GLY A 78 9.24 -13.77 -6.11
CA GLY A 78 9.26 -12.29 -6.19
C GLY A 78 7.99 -11.58 -5.71
N ASN A 79 6.91 -12.30 -5.37
CA ASN A 79 5.69 -11.71 -4.81
C ASN A 79 5.56 -12.07 -3.33
N CYS A 80 4.85 -11.20 -2.59
CA CYS A 80 4.52 -11.45 -1.20
C CYS A 80 3.07 -11.94 -1.09
N LYS A 81 2.88 -13.16 -0.57
CA LYS A 81 1.58 -13.71 -0.21
C LYS A 81 1.23 -13.38 1.23
N ILE A 82 0.01 -12.97 1.47
CA ILE A 82 -0.52 -12.69 2.81
C ILE A 82 -1.14 -13.99 3.34
N ILE A 83 -0.62 -14.45 4.47
CA ILE A 83 -1.12 -15.62 5.20
C ILE A 83 -1.82 -15.13 6.45
N LEU A 84 -3.09 -15.44 6.58
CA LEU A 84 -3.93 -15.13 7.72
C LEU A 84 -4.39 -16.42 8.39
N ASP A 85 -4.02 -16.60 9.66
CA ASP A 85 -4.35 -17.78 10.45
C ASP A 85 -4.02 -19.09 9.70
N GLY A 86 -2.83 -19.14 9.11
CA GLY A 86 -2.31 -20.29 8.37
C GLY A 86 -2.81 -20.44 6.91
N LYS A 87 -3.74 -19.59 6.45
CA LYS A 87 -4.34 -19.70 5.12
C LYS A 87 -4.00 -18.49 4.23
N ALA A 88 -3.67 -18.72 2.95
CA ALA A 88 -3.50 -17.66 1.96
C ALA A 88 -4.86 -17.04 1.63
N VAL A 89 -4.97 -15.69 1.70
CA VAL A 89 -6.26 -14.99 1.58
C VAL A 89 -6.36 -14.05 0.38
N SER A 90 -5.37 -14.03 -0.50
CA SER A 90 -5.23 -13.01 -1.57
C SER A 90 -6.45 -12.88 -2.50
N SER A 91 -7.14 -13.97 -2.83
CA SER A 91 -8.32 -13.96 -3.73
C SER A 91 -9.58 -13.36 -3.10
N ARG A 92 -9.64 -13.27 -1.76
CA ARG A 92 -10.85 -12.85 -1.01
C ARG A 92 -10.83 -11.39 -0.58
N LEU A 93 -9.76 -10.64 -0.89
CA LEU A 93 -9.49 -9.33 -0.29
C LEU A 93 -10.10 -8.12 -1.04
N ARG A 94 -10.89 -8.33 -2.08
CA ARG A 94 -11.41 -7.25 -2.93
C ARG A 94 -12.94 -7.19 -2.99
N SER A 95 -13.63 -7.67 -1.94
CA SER A 95 -15.08 -7.48 -1.83
C SER A 95 -15.41 -6.02 -1.48
N LYS A 96 -16.61 -5.56 -1.85
CA LYS A 96 -17.12 -4.23 -1.53
C LYS A 96 -17.08 -3.98 -0.03
N ALA A 97 -17.55 -4.92 0.78
CA ALA A 97 -17.53 -4.83 2.24
C ALA A 97 -16.13 -4.58 2.81
N ILE A 98 -15.09 -5.26 2.30
CA ILE A 98 -13.70 -5.04 2.73
C ILE A 98 -13.21 -3.66 2.31
N GLU A 99 -13.46 -3.23 1.07
CA GLU A 99 -13.02 -1.92 0.56
C GLU A 99 -13.66 -0.76 1.34
N GLU A 100 -14.92 -0.90 1.79
CA GLU A 100 -15.63 0.10 2.58
C GLU A 100 -15.10 0.20 4.02
N ASN A 101 -14.64 -0.91 4.60
CA ASN A 101 -14.26 -0.99 6.02
C ASN A 101 -12.74 -0.96 6.28
N VAL A 102 -11.90 -1.14 5.26
CA VAL A 102 -10.44 -1.19 5.44
C VAL A 102 -9.88 0.11 6.03
N SER A 103 -10.47 1.24 5.72
CA SER A 103 -10.03 2.54 6.24
C SER A 103 -10.32 2.66 7.74
N ALA A 104 -11.47 2.16 8.22
CA ALA A 104 -11.81 2.12 9.64
C ALA A 104 -10.83 1.23 10.43
N VAL A 105 -10.58 0.00 9.96
CA VAL A 105 -9.62 -0.91 10.60
C VAL A 105 -8.20 -0.32 10.60
N SER A 106 -7.78 0.32 9.51
CA SER A 106 -6.42 0.86 9.37
C SER A 106 -6.10 2.07 10.25
N ARG A 107 -7.10 2.72 10.86
CA ARG A 107 -6.87 3.88 11.76
C ARG A 107 -6.42 3.48 13.17
N HIS A 108 -6.68 2.23 13.59
CA HIS A 108 -6.32 1.78 14.93
C HIS A 108 -4.79 1.69 15.13
N ALA A 109 -4.27 2.33 16.17
CA ALA A 109 -2.83 2.40 16.43
C ALA A 109 -2.18 1.01 16.59
N ALA A 110 -2.83 0.08 17.30
CA ALA A 110 -2.34 -1.27 17.50
C ALA A 110 -2.24 -2.06 16.18
N VAL A 111 -3.25 -1.91 15.28
CA VAL A 111 -3.22 -2.48 13.93
C VAL A 111 -2.02 -1.97 13.17
N ARG A 112 -1.78 -0.67 13.20
CA ARG A 112 -0.66 -0.06 12.48
C ARG A 112 0.69 -0.52 13.01
N LYS A 113 0.85 -0.59 14.35
CA LYS A 113 2.08 -1.09 14.99
C LYS A 113 2.42 -2.50 14.48
N MET A 114 1.45 -3.40 14.48
CA MET A 114 1.60 -4.75 13.96
C MET A 114 1.95 -4.76 12.46
N MET A 115 1.24 -3.98 11.63
CA MET A 115 1.48 -3.94 10.19
C MET A 115 2.87 -3.39 9.86
N VAL A 116 3.29 -2.29 10.49
CA VAL A 116 4.64 -1.70 10.27
C VAL A 116 5.74 -2.70 10.64
N PHE A 117 5.58 -3.42 11.76
CA PHE A 117 6.51 -4.46 12.15
C PHE A 117 6.67 -5.54 11.06
N LEU A 118 5.54 -6.10 10.58
CA LEU A 118 5.54 -7.13 9.54
C LEU A 118 6.08 -6.61 8.20
N GLN A 119 5.77 -5.38 7.83
CA GLN A 119 6.26 -4.76 6.60
C GLN A 119 7.77 -4.58 6.61
N ARG A 120 8.33 -4.15 7.76
CA ARG A 120 9.79 -4.01 7.94
C ARG A 120 10.50 -5.35 7.93
N ASP A 121 9.86 -6.40 8.45
CA ASP A 121 10.43 -7.75 8.44
C ASP A 121 10.61 -8.28 7.00
N VAL A 122 9.69 -7.96 6.08
CA VAL A 122 9.83 -8.34 4.67
C VAL A 122 11.10 -7.75 4.04
N ALA A 123 11.46 -6.51 4.39
CA ALA A 123 12.67 -5.88 3.85
C ALA A 123 13.98 -6.48 4.37
N ARG A 124 13.95 -7.34 5.37
CA ARG A 124 15.11 -8.12 5.84
C ARG A 124 15.39 -9.34 4.96
N LYS A 125 14.44 -9.71 4.11
CA LYS A 125 14.50 -10.93 3.27
C LYS A 125 15.04 -10.67 1.86
N GLY A 126 15.15 -9.39 1.45
CA GLY A 126 15.67 -9.01 0.13
C GLY A 126 15.34 -7.57 -0.28
N ASN A 127 15.81 -7.18 -1.44
CA ASN A 127 15.45 -5.91 -2.04
C ASN A 127 13.93 -5.84 -2.24
N LEU A 128 13.31 -4.69 -1.97
CA LEU A 128 11.86 -4.57 -1.85
C LEU A 128 11.31 -3.36 -2.62
N VAL A 129 10.24 -3.57 -3.37
CA VAL A 129 9.32 -2.51 -3.79
C VAL A 129 8.06 -2.64 -2.95
N ILE A 130 7.77 -1.62 -2.14
CA ILE A 130 6.60 -1.56 -1.27
C ILE A 130 5.69 -0.42 -1.69
N GLU A 131 4.38 -0.65 -1.67
CA GLU A 131 3.40 0.40 -1.96
C GLU A 131 2.35 0.54 -0.87
N GLY A 132 1.87 1.78 -0.67
CA GLY A 132 0.88 2.06 0.37
C GLY A 132 0.36 3.49 0.41
N ARG A 133 0.25 4.02 1.65
CA ARG A 133 -0.19 5.38 1.97
C ARG A 133 0.80 6.13 2.85
N ASP A 134 1.62 5.39 3.57
CA ASP A 134 2.55 5.89 4.57
C ASP A 134 3.88 5.13 4.56
N THR A 135 4.17 4.46 3.44
CA THR A 135 5.41 3.69 3.28
C THR A 135 6.62 4.62 3.27
N THR A 136 6.49 5.84 2.73
CA THR A 136 7.56 6.85 2.66
C THR A 136 7.65 7.72 3.91
N SER A 137 6.63 7.72 4.78
CA SER A 137 6.57 8.57 5.98
C SER A 137 6.79 7.82 7.28
N VAL A 138 6.31 6.57 7.37
CA VAL A 138 6.31 5.78 8.61
C VAL A 138 7.08 4.47 8.48
N VAL A 139 6.82 3.70 7.41
CA VAL A 139 7.43 2.35 7.30
C VAL A 139 8.91 2.44 6.95
N PHE A 140 9.26 3.18 5.89
CA PHE A 140 10.62 3.38 5.40
C PHE A 140 10.87 4.86 5.07
N PRO A 141 10.95 5.73 6.08
CA PRO A 141 11.24 7.16 5.86
C PRO A 141 12.64 7.38 5.27
N ASP A 142 13.50 6.39 5.38
CA ASP A 142 14.86 6.32 4.89
C ASP A 142 15.01 5.42 3.64
N ALA A 143 13.92 5.06 2.93
CA ALA A 143 13.96 4.25 1.71
C ALA A 143 14.94 4.83 0.67
N ASP A 144 15.63 3.94 -0.07
CA ASP A 144 16.61 4.33 -1.09
C ASP A 144 15.95 5.18 -2.19
N LEU A 145 14.70 4.89 -2.55
CA LEU A 145 13.88 5.73 -3.41
C LEU A 145 12.49 5.89 -2.80
N ARG A 146 12.05 7.14 -2.63
CA ARG A 146 10.71 7.48 -2.16
C ARG A 146 9.94 8.18 -3.27
N ILE A 147 8.78 7.64 -3.62
CA ILE A 147 7.91 8.16 -4.68
C ILE A 147 6.53 8.47 -4.10
N TYR A 148 5.98 9.61 -4.49
CA TYR A 148 4.57 9.90 -4.36
C TYR A 148 3.95 9.86 -5.76
N LEU A 149 3.11 8.86 -6.00
CA LEU A 149 2.50 8.60 -7.30
C LEU A 149 1.06 9.09 -7.30
N GLU A 150 0.77 10.11 -8.10
CA GLU A 150 -0.56 10.71 -8.18
C GLU A 150 -1.16 10.62 -9.59
N ALA A 151 -2.45 10.89 -9.68
CA ALA A 151 -3.18 11.17 -10.90
C ALA A 151 -4.42 12.00 -10.57
N SER A 152 -4.96 12.74 -11.54
CA SER A 152 -6.21 13.48 -11.37
C SER A 152 -7.34 12.58 -10.91
N LEU A 153 -8.26 13.11 -10.10
CA LEU A 153 -9.41 12.35 -9.59
C LEU A 153 -10.23 11.75 -10.73
N ASN A 154 -10.38 12.49 -11.83
CA ASN A 154 -11.08 12.04 -13.03
C ASN A 154 -10.44 10.80 -13.64
N GLU A 155 -9.12 10.83 -13.84
CA GLU A 155 -8.37 9.71 -14.41
C GLU A 155 -8.41 8.48 -13.49
N ARG A 156 -8.26 8.67 -12.18
CA ARG A 156 -8.34 7.59 -11.19
C ARG A 156 -9.71 6.91 -11.16
N ALA A 157 -10.77 7.69 -11.31
CA ALA A 157 -12.13 7.17 -11.40
C ALA A 157 -12.34 6.37 -12.70
N LYS A 158 -11.85 6.87 -13.86
CA LYS A 158 -11.88 6.13 -15.12
C LYS A 158 -11.17 4.78 -15.03
N ARG A 159 -9.98 4.74 -14.39
CA ARG A 159 -9.20 3.49 -14.20
C ARG A 159 -9.91 2.45 -13.33
N ARG A 160 -10.80 2.88 -12.44
CA ARG A 160 -11.50 1.98 -11.52
C ARG A 160 -12.89 1.56 -11.97
N THR A 161 -13.56 2.37 -12.77
CA THR A 161 -14.89 2.00 -13.27
C THR A 161 -14.83 1.41 -14.66
N LYS A 162 -15.52 0.29 -14.83
CA LYS A 162 -15.82 -0.31 -16.15
C LYS A 162 -17.30 -0.13 -16.53
N ILE A 163 -18.10 0.44 -15.62
CA ILE A 163 -19.54 0.58 -15.79
C ILE A 163 -19.83 1.96 -16.39
N LYS A 164 -20.49 1.96 -17.55
CA LYS A 164 -20.94 3.19 -18.22
C LYS A 164 -21.91 3.95 -17.27
N GLY A 165 -21.69 5.26 -17.07
CA GLY A 165 -22.51 6.08 -16.16
C GLY A 165 -22.04 6.10 -14.69
N ALA A 166 -21.23 5.16 -14.20
CA ALA A 166 -20.81 5.10 -12.80
C ALA A 166 -19.64 6.05 -12.43
N LEU A 167 -19.14 6.85 -13.38
CA LEU A 167 -17.96 7.71 -13.16
C LEU A 167 -18.15 8.71 -12.02
N ARG A 168 -19.34 9.29 -11.88
CA ARG A 168 -19.66 10.26 -10.80
C ARG A 168 -19.57 9.59 -9.42
N LEU A 169 -20.21 8.44 -9.26
CA LEU A 169 -20.17 7.67 -8.00
C LEU A 169 -18.73 7.27 -7.65
N GLN A 170 -17.98 6.78 -8.64
CA GLN A 170 -16.59 6.38 -8.42
C GLN A 170 -15.69 7.56 -8.02
N LYS A 171 -15.93 8.76 -8.55
CA LYS A 171 -15.24 9.98 -8.10
C LYS A 171 -15.56 10.31 -6.65
N MET A 172 -16.84 10.23 -6.26
CA MET A 172 -17.26 10.50 -4.88
C MET A 172 -16.62 9.51 -3.88
N GLU A 173 -16.62 8.22 -4.20
CA GLU A 173 -15.98 7.20 -3.38
C GLU A 173 -14.47 7.42 -3.22
N LEU A 174 -13.78 7.74 -4.32
CA LEU A 174 -12.35 8.03 -4.29
C LEU A 174 -12.04 9.29 -3.49
N ALA A 175 -12.80 10.36 -3.67
CA ALA A 175 -12.63 11.61 -2.93
C ALA A 175 -12.84 11.40 -1.43
N ARG A 176 -13.89 10.66 -1.04
CA ARG A 176 -14.15 10.30 0.37
C ARG A 176 -12.98 9.50 0.96
N ARG A 177 -12.47 8.51 0.24
CA ARG A 177 -11.34 7.69 0.69
C ARG A 177 -10.06 8.50 0.82
N ASP A 178 -9.74 9.34 -0.16
CA ASP A 178 -8.56 10.19 -0.13
C ASP A 178 -8.61 11.18 1.03
N ARG A 179 -9.78 11.80 1.27
CA ARG A 179 -10.00 12.66 2.44
C ARG A 179 -9.76 11.88 3.73
N PHE A 180 -10.31 10.68 3.87
CA PHE A 180 -10.11 9.85 5.06
C PHE A 180 -8.62 9.49 5.24
N ASP A 181 -7.93 9.05 4.17
CA ASP A 181 -6.51 8.67 4.24
C ASP A 181 -5.60 9.87 4.55
N SER A 182 -5.93 11.09 4.07
CA SER A 182 -5.12 12.30 4.27
C SER A 182 -5.39 13.01 5.60
N THR A 183 -6.59 12.88 6.19
CA THR A 183 -6.97 13.58 7.43
C THR A 183 -6.87 12.71 8.69
N ARG A 184 -6.56 11.41 8.55
CA ARG A 184 -6.44 10.54 9.71
C ARG A 184 -5.30 11.01 10.63
N ARG A 185 -5.55 10.94 11.96
CA ARG A 185 -4.61 11.40 12.99
C ARG A 185 -3.26 10.65 12.95
N ILE A 186 -3.28 9.35 12.65
CA ILE A 186 -2.09 8.49 12.66
C ILE A 186 -1.69 8.16 11.22
N ALA A 187 -0.45 8.47 10.84
CA ALA A 187 0.17 8.17 9.56
C ALA A 187 -0.69 8.62 8.34
N PRO A 188 -1.05 9.91 8.26
CA PRO A 188 -1.83 10.41 7.13
C PRO A 188 -1.13 10.20 5.79
N LEU A 189 -1.91 10.01 4.73
CA LEU A 189 -1.39 10.05 3.37
C LEU A 189 -0.90 11.46 3.07
N LYS A 190 0.39 11.61 2.85
CA LYS A 190 1.02 12.88 2.50
C LYS A 190 2.24 12.67 1.61
N LYS A 191 2.53 13.63 0.75
CA LYS A 191 3.82 13.71 0.06
C LYS A 191 4.88 14.12 1.09
N THR A 192 5.85 13.27 1.34
CA THR A 192 6.92 13.54 2.30
C THR A 192 8.04 14.36 1.66
N ARG A 193 8.75 15.15 2.47
CA ARG A 193 9.97 15.85 2.02
C ARG A 193 10.98 14.81 1.48
N GLY A 194 11.50 15.04 0.27
CA GLY A 194 12.42 14.13 -0.40
C GLY A 194 11.75 12.94 -1.11
N SER A 195 10.40 12.86 -1.15
CA SER A 195 9.70 11.99 -2.10
C SER A 195 9.60 12.68 -3.46
N ILE A 196 9.90 11.93 -4.51
CA ILE A 196 9.76 12.40 -5.89
C ILE A 196 8.30 12.24 -6.30
N LEU A 197 7.71 13.34 -6.77
CA LEU A 197 6.36 13.31 -7.33
C LEU A 197 6.40 12.74 -8.75
N VAL A 198 5.51 11.79 -9.03
CA VAL A 198 5.27 11.25 -10.37
C VAL A 198 3.77 11.38 -10.67
N ASP A 199 3.41 12.36 -11.48
CA ASP A 199 2.04 12.49 -12.00
C ASP A 199 1.84 11.50 -13.14
N THR A 200 0.89 10.60 -12.97
CA THR A 200 0.55 9.54 -13.91
C THR A 200 -0.71 9.83 -14.72
N THR A 201 -1.28 11.03 -14.61
CA THR A 201 -2.56 11.40 -15.25
C THR A 201 -2.56 11.09 -16.75
N ARG A 202 -1.45 11.38 -17.44
CA ARG A 202 -1.29 11.18 -18.88
C ARG A 202 -0.32 10.05 -19.24
N LEU A 203 0.16 9.28 -18.25
CA LEU A 203 1.14 8.23 -18.48
C LEU A 203 0.48 6.85 -18.64
N SER A 204 0.86 6.14 -19.67
CA SER A 204 0.58 4.70 -19.79
C SER A 204 1.35 3.91 -18.72
N ILE A 205 0.92 2.67 -18.43
CA ILE A 205 1.61 1.82 -17.45
C ILE A 205 3.09 1.60 -17.80
N PRO A 206 3.49 1.31 -19.06
CA PRO A 206 4.92 1.21 -19.40
C PRO A 206 5.70 2.50 -19.11
N GLN A 207 5.14 3.67 -19.41
CA GLN A 207 5.79 4.96 -19.12
C GLN A 207 5.96 5.20 -17.63
N GLN A 208 4.93 4.87 -16.81
CA GLN A 208 5.02 4.94 -15.35
C GLN A 208 6.17 4.06 -14.81
N VAL A 209 6.24 2.82 -15.28
CA VAL A 209 7.27 1.85 -14.87
C VAL A 209 8.65 2.34 -15.27
N ASN A 210 8.85 2.77 -16.51
CA ASN A 210 10.14 3.28 -17.00
C ASN A 210 10.57 4.51 -16.20
N ARG A 211 9.64 5.43 -15.91
CA ARG A 211 9.94 6.61 -15.08
C ARG A 211 10.46 6.24 -13.68
N VAL A 212 9.86 5.25 -13.04
CA VAL A 212 10.32 4.79 -11.71
C VAL A 212 11.69 4.13 -11.81
N LEU A 213 11.95 3.32 -12.83
CA LEU A 213 13.26 2.68 -13.06
C LEU A 213 14.36 3.71 -13.32
N GLU A 214 14.11 4.72 -14.15
CA GLU A 214 15.05 5.81 -14.40
C GLU A 214 15.44 6.54 -13.11
N LEU A 215 14.43 6.87 -12.27
CA LEU A 215 14.63 7.51 -10.98
C LEU A 215 15.46 6.64 -10.04
N TYR A 216 15.21 5.35 -10.02
CA TYR A 216 15.97 4.39 -9.22
C TYR A 216 17.42 4.30 -9.67
N HIS A 217 17.68 4.10 -10.97
CA HIS A 217 19.04 4.00 -11.51
C HIS A 217 19.85 5.28 -11.34
N ARG A 218 19.23 6.46 -11.52
CA ARG A 218 19.88 7.74 -11.24
C ARG A 218 20.30 7.88 -9.78
N LYS A 219 19.49 7.36 -8.85
CA LYS A 219 19.77 7.49 -7.43
C LYS A 219 20.84 6.51 -6.96
N VAL A 220 20.85 5.28 -7.49
CA VAL A 220 21.87 4.27 -7.19
C VAL A 220 23.24 4.65 -7.75
N LYS A 221 23.30 5.27 -8.95
CA LYS A 221 24.55 5.77 -9.53
C LYS A 221 25.19 6.94 -8.75
N ARG A 222 24.44 7.59 -7.85
CA ARG A 222 24.92 8.73 -7.04
C ARG A 222 25.29 8.34 -5.60
N GLN A 223 25.18 7.07 -5.26
CA GLN A 223 25.60 6.48 -3.99
C GLN A 223 26.88 5.65 -4.15
#